data_354e5b5c58d8ae13e36ca2f967ab6ee1
#
_entry.id   354e5b5c58d8ae13e36ca2f967ab6ee1
#
_cell.length_a   1.000
_cell.length_b   1.000
_cell.length_c   1.000
_cell.angle_alpha   90.00
_cell.angle_beta   90.00
_cell.angle_gamma   90.00
#
_symmetry.space_group_name_H-M   'P 1'
#
loop_
_entity.id
_entity.type
_entity.pdbx_description
1 polymer ?
#
loop_
_entity_poly.entity_id
_entity_poly.type
_entity_poly.pdbx_seq_one_letter_code
_entity_poly.pdbx_strand_id
1 'polypeptide(L)'
;MTGRRYLPTKNNRRMRQINKEVNSILRGLIGKRMQAMKEEGESSTSDDLLGLLLESNARHADENGGQSTLGMTIEDVIEECKLFYFAGMETTSVSLTWTMVLLSMHPEWQDRAREEVTGLFGRNKPEYEGLSRLKTVTCYFTTSSH
;
A
#
# COMPACT_ATOMS: atom_id res chain seq x y z
N MET A 1 -17.60 15.04 21.91
CA MET A 1 -18.45 14.77 20.71
C MET A 1 -18.40 13.29 20.27
N THR A 2 -18.50 12.33 21.17
CA THR A 2 -18.26 10.89 20.92
C THR A 2 -19.53 10.03 20.80
N GLY A 3 -20.72 10.58 20.97
CA GLY A 3 -21.98 9.80 21.00
C GLY A 3 -22.56 9.35 19.65
N ARG A 4 -22.13 9.92 18.52
CA ARG A 4 -22.73 9.61 17.20
C ARG A 4 -22.34 8.23 16.61
N ARG A 5 -21.23 7.64 17.04
CA ARG A 5 -20.75 6.33 16.55
C ARG A 5 -21.63 5.15 16.98
N TYR A 6 -22.38 5.27 18.06
CA TYR A 6 -23.19 4.19 18.62
C TYR A 6 -24.66 4.19 18.17
N LEU A 7 -25.12 5.26 17.53
CA LEU A 7 -26.49 5.31 17.02
C LEU A 7 -26.66 4.32 15.85
N PRO A 8 -27.75 3.51 15.82
CA PRO A 8 -28.01 2.53 14.77
C PRO A 8 -28.53 3.17 13.48
N THR A 9 -27.80 4.14 12.95
CA THR A 9 -28.11 4.77 11.67
C THR A 9 -27.75 3.85 10.51
N LYS A 10 -28.41 4.04 9.34
CA LYS A 10 -28.11 3.28 8.12
C LYS A 10 -26.62 3.35 7.75
N ASN A 11 -26.02 4.52 7.87
CA ASN A 11 -24.60 4.73 7.61
C ASN A 11 -23.70 3.96 8.59
N ASN A 12 -24.01 3.98 9.89
CA ASN A 12 -23.23 3.25 10.89
C ASN A 12 -23.33 1.74 10.71
N ARG A 13 -24.51 1.23 10.29
CA ARG A 13 -24.66 -0.20 9.94
C ARG A 13 -23.78 -0.58 8.75
N ARG A 14 -23.83 0.24 7.68
CA ARG A 14 -23.01 0.03 6.48
C ARG A 14 -21.52 0.07 6.81
N MET A 15 -21.07 1.05 7.60
CA MET A 15 -19.67 1.14 8.04
C MET A 15 -19.24 -0.09 8.85
N ARG A 16 -20.08 -0.58 9.75
CA ARG A 16 -19.77 -1.81 10.51
C ARG A 16 -19.69 -3.04 9.61
N GLN A 17 -20.58 -3.14 8.63
CA GLN A 17 -20.55 -4.24 7.67
C GLN A 17 -19.27 -4.21 6.84
N ILE A 18 -18.93 -3.07 6.25
CA ILE A 18 -17.68 -2.89 5.47
C ILE A 18 -16.46 -3.23 6.33
N ASN A 19 -16.40 -2.71 7.56
CA ASN A 19 -15.27 -3.00 8.44
C ASN A 19 -15.16 -4.50 8.79
N LYS A 20 -16.29 -5.18 8.97
CA LYS A 20 -16.32 -6.63 9.17
C LYS A 20 -15.81 -7.39 7.95
N GLU A 21 -16.22 -6.99 6.75
CA GLU A 21 -15.76 -7.59 5.49
C GLU A 21 -14.26 -7.36 5.27
N VAL A 22 -13.77 -6.13 5.46
CA VAL A 22 -12.34 -5.80 5.37
C VAL A 22 -11.51 -6.61 6.36
N ASN A 23 -11.94 -6.69 7.62
CA ASN A 23 -11.24 -7.48 8.63
C ASN A 23 -11.21 -8.97 8.27
N SER A 24 -12.30 -9.51 7.72
CA SER A 24 -12.37 -10.90 7.28
C SER A 24 -11.39 -11.19 6.14
N ILE A 25 -11.31 -10.29 5.16
CA ILE A 25 -10.37 -10.39 4.03
C ILE A 25 -8.92 -10.33 4.54
N LEU A 26 -8.60 -9.35 5.38
CA LEU A 26 -7.25 -9.18 5.92
C LEU A 26 -6.82 -10.38 6.78
N ARG A 27 -7.70 -10.91 7.63
CA ARG A 27 -7.42 -12.14 8.38
C ARG A 27 -7.12 -13.32 7.46
N GLY A 28 -7.87 -13.46 6.36
CA GLY A 28 -7.62 -14.49 5.36
C GLY A 28 -6.28 -14.34 4.66
N LEU A 29 -5.88 -13.11 4.30
CA LEU A 29 -4.58 -12.82 3.70
C LEU A 29 -3.43 -13.07 4.66
N ILE A 30 -3.53 -12.58 5.90
CA ILE A 30 -2.54 -12.80 6.96
C ILE A 30 -2.38 -14.29 7.24
N GLY A 31 -3.49 -15.03 7.36
CA GLY A 31 -3.45 -16.46 7.59
C GLY A 31 -2.75 -17.25 6.48
N LYS A 32 -3.04 -16.92 5.22
CA LYS A 32 -2.35 -17.50 4.05
C LYS A 32 -0.85 -17.18 4.05
N ARG A 33 -0.49 -15.95 4.37
CA ARG A 33 0.92 -15.55 4.42
C ARG A 33 1.68 -16.25 5.54
N MET A 34 1.09 -16.34 6.73
CA MET A 34 1.67 -17.09 7.85
C MET A 34 1.83 -18.58 7.52
N GLN A 35 0.89 -19.17 6.78
CA GLN A 35 1.00 -20.57 6.35
C GLN A 35 2.15 -20.73 5.33
N ALA A 36 2.24 -19.85 4.33
CA ALA A 36 3.32 -19.88 3.34
C ALA A 36 4.70 -19.74 4.02
N MET A 37 4.86 -18.80 4.98
CA MET A 37 6.11 -18.66 5.74
C MET A 37 6.49 -19.91 6.54
N LYS A 38 5.52 -20.68 7.04
CA LYS A 38 5.79 -21.96 7.72
C LYS A 38 6.21 -23.07 6.77
N GLU A 39 5.69 -23.08 5.55
CA GLU A 39 6.01 -24.08 4.52
C GLU A 39 7.37 -23.83 3.85
N GLU A 40 7.72 -22.56 3.64
CA GLU A 40 8.97 -22.13 2.99
C GLU A 40 10.21 -22.19 3.93
N GLY A 41 10.01 -22.24 5.25
CA GLY A 41 11.06 -22.24 6.26
C GLY A 41 11.83 -20.91 6.36
N GLU A 42 12.89 -20.87 7.19
CA GLU A 42 13.70 -19.68 7.48
C GLU A 42 14.47 -19.08 6.28
N SER A 43 14.46 -19.74 5.13
CA SER A 43 15.23 -19.34 3.95
C SER A 43 14.53 -18.34 3.03
N SER A 44 13.26 -18.08 3.24
CA SER A 44 12.48 -17.14 2.42
C SER A 44 12.56 -15.74 3.01
N THR A 45 13.42 -14.91 2.43
CA THR A 45 13.43 -13.46 2.73
C THR A 45 12.08 -12.88 2.28
N SER A 46 11.31 -12.36 3.22
CA SER A 46 10.04 -11.72 2.91
C SER A 46 10.26 -10.42 2.12
N ASP A 47 9.98 -10.44 0.82
CA ASP A 47 10.12 -9.28 -0.05
C ASP A 47 8.95 -8.27 0.10
N ASP A 48 7.93 -8.60 0.88
CA ASP A 48 6.77 -7.75 1.10
C ASP A 48 6.64 -7.26 2.56
N LEU A 49 6.00 -6.09 2.70
CA LEU A 49 5.85 -5.42 3.98
C LEU A 49 5.10 -6.27 5.02
N LEU A 50 4.08 -7.03 4.60
CA LEU A 50 3.32 -7.90 5.50
C LEU A 50 4.20 -9.04 6.02
N GLY A 51 5.00 -9.64 5.14
CA GLY A 51 5.95 -10.69 5.52
C GLY A 51 6.99 -10.20 6.51
N LEU A 52 7.59 -9.02 6.27
CA LEU A 52 8.54 -8.39 7.18
C LEU A 52 7.90 -8.08 8.55
N LEU A 53 6.66 -7.60 8.56
CA LEU A 53 5.92 -7.32 9.80
C LEU A 53 5.67 -8.59 10.61
N LEU A 54 5.23 -9.67 9.95
CA LEU A 54 4.96 -10.97 10.58
C LEU A 54 6.26 -11.63 11.07
N GLU A 55 7.34 -11.55 10.30
CA GLU A 55 8.67 -12.07 10.67
C GLU A 55 9.22 -11.33 11.89
N SER A 56 9.16 -9.99 11.89
CA SER A 56 9.57 -9.18 13.05
C SER A 56 8.75 -9.54 14.29
N ASN A 57 7.44 -9.74 14.13
CA ASN A 57 6.57 -10.13 15.24
C ASN A 57 6.90 -11.53 15.78
N ALA A 58 7.23 -12.50 14.92
CA ALA A 58 7.63 -13.85 15.32
C ALA A 58 8.96 -13.84 16.09
N ARG A 59 9.97 -13.10 15.62
CA ARG A 59 11.27 -12.96 16.32
C ARG A 59 11.10 -12.40 17.73
N HIS A 60 10.27 -11.37 17.91
CA HIS A 60 10.00 -10.80 19.23
C HIS A 60 9.28 -11.78 20.18
N ALA A 61 8.45 -12.67 19.64
CA ALA A 61 7.80 -13.71 20.43
C ALA A 61 8.80 -14.78 20.93
N ASP A 62 9.76 -15.16 20.09
CA ASP A 62 10.78 -16.17 20.44
C ASP A 62 11.81 -15.65 21.46
N GLU A 63 12.29 -14.41 21.30
CA GLU A 63 13.27 -13.78 22.20
C GLU A 63 12.77 -13.65 23.64
N ASN A 64 11.46 -13.52 23.85
CA ASN A 64 10.85 -13.31 25.16
C ASN A 64 10.23 -14.57 25.78
N GLY A 65 10.56 -15.76 25.31
CA GLY A 65 10.21 -17.06 25.94
C GLY A 65 8.69 -17.29 26.06
N GLY A 66 7.91 -16.82 25.10
CA GLY A 66 6.46 -17.07 25.05
C GLY A 66 5.60 -16.24 26.03
N GLN A 67 6.20 -15.39 26.84
CA GLN A 67 5.52 -14.46 27.78
C GLN A 67 5.53 -13.02 27.26
N SER A 68 5.33 -12.83 25.97
CA SER A 68 5.43 -11.52 25.33
C SER A 68 4.11 -10.76 25.41
N THR A 69 4.04 -9.79 26.28
CA THR A 69 3.11 -8.65 26.22
C THR A 69 3.53 -7.62 25.17
N LEU A 70 4.66 -7.84 24.47
CA LEU A 70 5.26 -6.92 23.49
C LEU A 70 5.03 -7.33 22.03
N GLY A 71 4.51 -8.53 21.74
CA GLY A 71 4.16 -8.96 20.40
C GLY A 71 2.85 -8.33 19.92
N MET A 72 2.80 -7.97 18.64
CA MET A 72 1.57 -7.49 18.00
C MET A 72 0.56 -8.62 17.90
N THR A 73 -0.70 -8.34 18.25
CA THR A 73 -1.81 -9.26 18.00
C THR A 73 -2.16 -9.27 16.51
N ILE A 74 -2.92 -10.28 16.05
CA ILE A 74 -3.43 -10.29 14.66
C ILE A 74 -4.30 -9.06 14.39
N GLU A 75 -5.00 -8.57 15.38
CA GLU A 75 -5.78 -7.34 15.32
C GLU A 75 -4.89 -6.13 15.07
N ASP A 76 -3.76 -6.02 15.75
CA ASP A 76 -2.79 -4.93 15.57
C ASP A 76 -2.19 -4.99 14.15
N VAL A 77 -1.81 -6.17 13.67
CA VAL A 77 -1.34 -6.36 12.29
C VAL A 77 -2.40 -5.92 11.26
N ILE A 78 -3.68 -6.21 11.51
CA ILE A 78 -4.78 -5.76 10.65
C ILE A 78 -4.89 -4.23 10.64
N GLU A 79 -4.77 -3.58 11.79
CA GLU A 79 -4.84 -2.11 11.86
C GLU A 79 -3.63 -1.46 11.18
N GLU A 80 -2.43 -2.03 11.30
CA GLU A 80 -1.24 -1.58 10.56
C GLU A 80 -1.43 -1.75 9.03
N CYS A 81 -1.93 -2.89 8.57
CA CYS A 81 -2.26 -3.09 7.15
C CYS A 81 -3.25 -2.04 6.63
N LYS A 82 -4.28 -1.71 7.40
CA LYS A 82 -5.23 -0.66 7.04
C LYS A 82 -4.57 0.72 6.97
N LEU A 83 -3.69 1.02 7.92
CA LEU A 83 -2.95 2.28 7.96
C LEU A 83 -2.07 2.44 6.72
N PHE A 84 -1.29 1.41 6.36
CA PHE A 84 -0.46 1.43 5.15
C PHE A 84 -1.28 1.57 3.88
N TYR A 85 -2.39 0.84 3.77
CA TYR A 85 -3.30 0.96 2.63
C TYR A 85 -3.87 2.36 2.52
N PHE A 86 -4.36 2.93 3.62
CA PHE A 86 -4.93 4.27 3.64
C PHE A 86 -3.88 5.33 3.28
N ALA A 87 -2.70 5.27 3.90
CA ALA A 87 -1.62 6.22 3.63
C ALA A 87 -1.17 6.17 2.15
N GLY A 88 -0.99 4.97 1.60
CA GLY A 88 -0.57 4.79 0.21
C GLY A 88 -1.65 5.22 -0.79
N MET A 89 -2.91 4.89 -0.53
CA MET A 89 -4.01 5.25 -1.42
C MET A 89 -4.25 6.76 -1.45
N GLU A 90 -4.31 7.41 -0.30
CA GLU A 90 -4.63 8.84 -0.18
C GLU A 90 -3.56 9.70 -0.86
N THR A 91 -2.30 9.49 -0.50
CA THR A 91 -1.19 10.28 -1.05
C THR A 91 -1.02 10.06 -2.55
N THR A 92 -1.08 8.81 -3.01
CA THR A 92 -0.96 8.48 -4.44
C THR A 92 -2.12 9.04 -5.26
N SER A 93 -3.35 8.97 -4.74
CA SER A 93 -4.54 9.50 -5.42
C SER A 93 -4.46 11.02 -5.58
N VAL A 94 -4.05 11.72 -4.53
CA VAL A 94 -3.88 13.19 -4.56
C VAL A 94 -2.76 13.56 -5.54
N SER A 95 -1.60 12.92 -5.47
CA SER A 95 -0.47 13.16 -6.37
C SER A 95 -0.87 12.93 -7.84
N LEU A 96 -1.54 11.82 -8.14
CA LEU A 96 -2.00 11.51 -9.50
C LEU A 96 -3.02 12.54 -9.99
N THR A 97 -3.96 12.95 -9.15
CA THR A 97 -4.97 13.96 -9.49
C THR A 97 -4.30 15.28 -9.86
N TRP A 98 -3.40 15.77 -9.02
CA TRP A 98 -2.67 17.02 -9.29
C TRP A 98 -1.79 16.91 -10.54
N THR A 99 -1.12 15.79 -10.74
CA THR A 99 -0.35 15.53 -11.95
C THR A 99 -1.23 15.64 -13.21
N MET A 100 -2.42 15.04 -13.20
CA MET A 100 -3.35 15.12 -14.32
C MET A 100 -3.85 16.55 -14.55
N VAL A 101 -4.15 17.29 -13.49
CA VAL A 101 -4.53 18.71 -13.59
C VAL A 101 -3.41 19.54 -14.21
N LEU A 102 -2.19 19.42 -13.69
CA LEU A 102 -1.04 20.17 -14.18
C LEU A 102 -0.71 19.82 -15.64
N LEU A 103 -0.74 18.55 -16.00
CA LEU A 103 -0.54 18.13 -17.40
C LEU A 103 -1.63 18.68 -18.32
N SER A 104 -2.87 18.82 -17.84
CA SER A 104 -3.95 19.42 -18.64
C SER A 104 -3.76 20.93 -18.86
N MET A 105 -3.10 21.60 -17.93
CA MET A 105 -2.77 23.05 -18.03
C MET A 105 -1.53 23.30 -18.88
N HIS A 106 -0.66 22.32 -19.05
CA HIS A 106 0.64 22.42 -19.72
C HIS A 106 0.79 21.37 -20.82
N PRO A 107 0.16 21.56 -22.01
CA PRO A 107 0.19 20.59 -23.10
C PRO A 107 1.62 20.27 -23.58
N GLU A 108 2.53 21.23 -23.51
CA GLU A 108 3.94 21.06 -23.90
C GLU A 108 4.64 19.96 -23.07
N TRP A 109 4.26 19.77 -21.81
CA TRP A 109 4.78 18.68 -20.99
C TRP A 109 4.17 17.32 -21.35
N GLN A 110 2.91 17.31 -21.77
CA GLN A 110 2.30 16.08 -22.28
C GLN A 110 3.04 15.60 -23.54
N ASP A 111 3.34 16.51 -24.46
CA ASP A 111 4.02 16.16 -25.71
C ASP A 111 5.43 15.66 -25.43
N ARG A 112 6.21 16.35 -24.59
CA ARG A 112 7.53 15.88 -24.15
C ARG A 112 7.49 14.51 -23.49
N ALA A 113 6.56 14.28 -22.57
CA ALA A 113 6.40 12.97 -21.91
C ALA A 113 6.03 11.88 -22.91
N ARG A 114 5.15 12.19 -23.88
CA ARG A 114 4.75 11.26 -24.95
C ARG A 114 5.92 10.93 -25.88
N GLU A 115 6.69 11.93 -26.26
CA GLU A 115 7.90 11.75 -27.08
C GLU A 115 8.92 10.88 -26.38
N GLU A 116 9.19 11.14 -25.09
CA GLU A 116 10.13 10.36 -24.30
C GLU A 116 9.70 8.89 -24.18
N VAL A 117 8.44 8.64 -23.83
CA VAL A 117 7.89 7.28 -23.71
C VAL A 117 7.90 6.56 -25.06
N THR A 118 7.49 7.25 -26.13
CA THR A 118 7.46 6.65 -27.48
C THR A 118 8.86 6.40 -28.01
N GLY A 119 9.82 7.27 -27.69
CA GLY A 119 11.22 7.11 -28.07
C GLY A 119 11.90 5.93 -27.38
N LEU A 120 11.55 5.67 -26.10
CA LEU A 120 12.15 4.57 -25.33
C LEU A 120 11.47 3.22 -25.61
N PHE A 121 10.17 3.17 -25.69
CA PHE A 121 9.39 1.93 -25.74
C PHE A 121 8.71 1.67 -27.10
N GLY A 122 8.66 2.67 -27.99
CA GLY A 122 7.93 2.57 -29.25
C GLY A 122 6.44 2.31 -29.02
N ARG A 123 5.94 1.20 -29.59
CA ARG A 123 4.56 0.71 -29.38
C ARG A 123 4.48 -0.43 -28.35
N ASN A 124 5.59 -0.82 -27.77
CA ASN A 124 5.62 -1.90 -26.80
C ASN A 124 5.14 -1.41 -25.42
N LYS A 125 4.66 -2.35 -24.62
CA LYS A 125 4.32 -2.06 -23.21
C LYS A 125 5.60 -1.67 -22.46
N PRO A 126 5.60 -0.57 -21.70
CA PRO A 126 6.75 -0.20 -20.87
C PRO A 126 7.11 -1.30 -19.87
N GLU A 127 8.39 -1.68 -19.85
CA GLU A 127 8.94 -2.60 -18.85
C GLU A 127 9.44 -1.81 -17.64
N TYR A 128 9.41 -2.44 -16.46
CA TYR A 128 9.77 -1.80 -15.19
C TYR A 128 11.18 -1.21 -15.21
N GLU A 129 12.15 -1.94 -15.77
CA GLU A 129 13.54 -1.49 -15.87
C GLU A 129 13.70 -0.23 -16.76
N GLY A 130 12.85 -0.09 -17.78
CA GLY A 130 12.84 1.09 -18.65
C GLY A 130 12.27 2.34 -18.00
N LEU A 131 11.44 2.21 -16.95
CA LEU A 131 10.82 3.36 -16.28
C LEU A 131 11.84 4.28 -15.62
N SER A 132 12.95 3.74 -15.12
CA SER A 132 14.05 4.52 -14.53
C SER A 132 14.75 5.47 -15.50
N ARG A 133 14.58 5.25 -16.82
CA ARG A 133 15.13 6.08 -17.89
C ARG A 133 14.26 7.28 -18.24
N LEU A 134 13.02 7.34 -17.76
CA LEU A 134 12.07 8.42 -18.01
C LEU A 134 12.46 9.64 -17.16
N LYS A 135 13.24 10.55 -17.73
CA LYS A 135 13.73 11.75 -17.03
C LYS A 135 12.69 12.86 -16.97
N THR A 136 11.99 13.11 -18.07
CA THR A 136 10.96 14.16 -18.17
C THR A 136 9.81 13.87 -17.21
N VAL A 137 9.33 12.65 -17.18
CA VAL A 137 8.27 12.21 -16.27
C VAL A 137 8.72 12.35 -14.82
N THR A 138 9.93 11.90 -14.49
CA THR A 138 10.48 12.00 -13.13
C THR A 138 10.66 13.47 -12.71
N CYS A 139 11.22 14.30 -13.58
CA CYS A 139 11.42 15.74 -13.32
C CYS A 139 10.08 16.44 -13.07
N TYR A 140 9.05 16.15 -13.86
CA TYR A 140 7.73 16.75 -13.71
C TYR A 140 7.09 16.40 -12.37
N PHE A 141 7.19 15.15 -11.94
CA PHE A 141 6.68 14.72 -10.63
C PHE A 141 7.42 15.39 -9.46
N THR A 142 8.73 15.57 -9.55
CA THR A 142 9.51 16.22 -8.49
C THR A 142 9.26 17.73 -8.42
N THR A 143 9.06 18.39 -9.56
CA THR A 143 8.81 19.84 -9.61
C THR A 143 7.38 20.19 -9.22
N SER A 144 6.40 19.33 -9.48
CA SER A 144 5.00 19.55 -9.10
C SER A 144 4.72 19.29 -7.61
N SER A 145 5.72 18.82 -6.86
CA SER A 145 5.61 18.55 -5.41
C SER A 145 6.03 19.76 -4.55
N HIS A 146 6.47 20.89 -5.17
CA HIS A 146 6.77 22.16 -4.55
C HIS A 146 5.75 23.23 -4.94
#